data_6c792cbb5dbfcb82e0d461b3fad5eae5
#
_entry.id   6c792cbb5dbfcb82e0d461b3fad5eae5
#
_cell.length_a   1.000
_cell.length_b   1.000
_cell.length_c   1.000
_cell.angle_alpha   90.00
_cell.angle_beta   90.00
_cell.angle_gamma   90.00
#
_symmetry.space_group_name_H-M   'P 1'
#
loop_
_entity.id
_entity.type
_entity.pdbx_description
1 polymer ?
#
loop_
_entity_poly.entity_id
_entity_poly.type
_entity_poly.pdbx_seq_one_letter_code
_entity_poly.pdbx_strand_id
1 'polypeptide(L)'
;MPPRKICFVITSFIHYARNLLILEELNRRDDIELHVVIGGTALLSKYTPRYGQVRTMLEEDGIEHIHELYFALEGDNRVVKAKTAGLGIVEFATMFNDLKPDLVVVRGDRFEVLSAATAAAYMNISLAHIEGGDITGTLDESVRHAITKLAHLHIATNEAARERLLRMGEDPRSVFNF
;
A
#
# COMPACT_ATOMS: atom_id res chain seq x y z
N MET A 1 25.19 7.61 5.47
CA MET A 1 24.11 7.10 6.34
C MET A 1 23.69 5.76 5.78
N PRO A 2 23.21 4.82 6.57
CA PRO A 2 22.63 3.60 5.99
C PRO A 2 21.47 3.95 5.08
N PRO A 3 21.16 3.13 4.06
CA PRO A 3 20.02 3.36 3.20
C PRO A 3 18.72 3.35 4.00
N ARG A 4 17.74 4.16 3.58
CA ARG A 4 16.41 4.17 4.20
C ARG A 4 15.62 2.97 3.75
N LYS A 5 15.01 2.27 4.69
CA LYS A 5 14.20 1.10 4.42
C LYS A 5 12.77 1.49 4.07
N ILE A 6 12.39 1.31 2.82
CA ILE A 6 11.03 1.59 2.32
C ILE A 6 10.30 0.27 2.11
N CYS A 7 9.15 0.12 2.75
CA CYS A 7 8.23 -1.00 2.56
C CYS A 7 7.08 -0.60 1.65
N PHE A 8 7.04 -1.10 0.42
CA PHE A 8 5.98 -0.86 -0.54
C PHE A 8 4.97 -2.00 -0.53
N VAL A 9 3.68 -1.68 -0.29
CA VAL A 9 2.62 -2.70 -0.15
C VAL A 9 1.82 -2.85 -1.44
N ILE A 10 1.77 -4.08 -1.97
CA ILE A 10 1.02 -4.45 -3.17
C ILE A 10 -0.05 -5.49 -2.79
N THR A 11 -1.33 -5.13 -2.93
CA THR A 11 -2.44 -6.02 -2.57
C THR A 11 -3.24 -6.52 -3.77
N SER A 12 -2.87 -6.11 -4.99
CA SER A 12 -3.50 -6.57 -6.23
C SER A 12 -2.56 -6.40 -7.42
N PHE A 13 -2.83 -7.12 -8.52
CA PHE A 13 -2.10 -6.94 -9.78
C PHE A 13 -2.14 -5.48 -10.29
N ILE A 14 -3.29 -4.82 -10.15
CA ILE A 14 -3.44 -3.41 -10.59
C ILE A 14 -2.49 -2.50 -9.79
N HIS A 15 -2.29 -2.76 -8.51
CA HIS A 15 -1.34 -1.99 -7.70
C HIS A 15 0.09 -2.20 -8.20
N TYR A 16 0.51 -3.42 -8.55
CA TYR A 16 1.81 -3.65 -9.18
C TYR A 16 1.95 -2.84 -10.48
N ALA A 17 1.06 -3.04 -11.44
CA ALA A 17 1.14 -2.41 -12.75
C ALA A 17 1.17 -0.86 -12.70
N ARG A 18 0.39 -0.26 -11.79
CA ARG A 18 0.34 1.21 -11.63
C ARG A 18 1.54 1.79 -10.90
N ASN A 19 2.28 0.98 -10.18
CA ASN A 19 3.43 1.43 -9.37
C ASN A 19 4.78 1.08 -10.00
N LEU A 20 4.81 0.40 -11.13
CA LEU A 20 6.04 -0.12 -11.74
C LEU A 20 7.15 0.94 -11.82
N LEU A 21 6.87 2.09 -12.40
CA LEU A 21 7.85 3.17 -12.54
C LEU A 21 8.35 3.71 -11.19
N ILE A 22 7.49 3.71 -10.16
CA ILE A 22 7.88 4.13 -8.81
C ILE A 22 8.79 3.07 -8.19
N LEU A 23 8.46 1.79 -8.35
CA LEU A 23 9.26 0.68 -7.85
C LEU A 23 10.63 0.64 -8.52
N GLU A 24 10.70 0.79 -9.84
CA GLU A 24 11.95 0.87 -10.61
C GLU A 24 12.84 2.03 -10.11
N GLU A 25 12.27 3.22 -9.93
CA GLU A 25 13.03 4.38 -9.45
C GLU A 25 13.52 4.19 -8.01
N LEU A 26 12.67 3.66 -7.11
CA LEU A 26 13.08 3.37 -5.74
C LEU A 26 14.18 2.31 -5.69
N ASN A 27 14.06 1.26 -6.51
CA ASN A 27 15.04 0.17 -6.57
C ASN A 27 16.41 0.61 -7.14
N ARG A 28 16.42 1.64 -7.98
CA ARG A 28 17.65 2.18 -8.60
C ARG A 28 18.48 3.05 -7.66
N ARG A 29 17.92 3.48 -6.53
CA ARG A 29 18.54 4.44 -5.64
C ARG A 29 19.41 3.77 -4.57
N ASP A 30 20.68 4.14 -4.48
CA ASP A 30 21.64 3.60 -3.50
C ASP A 30 21.33 4.05 -2.04
N ASP A 31 20.54 5.10 -1.85
CA ASP A 31 20.13 5.60 -0.53
C ASP A 31 18.83 4.96 -0.01
N ILE A 32 18.27 4.00 -0.76
CA ILE A 32 17.02 3.29 -0.45
C ILE A 32 17.27 1.77 -0.44
N GLU A 33 16.78 1.11 0.58
CA GLU A 33 16.60 -0.35 0.66
C GLU A 33 15.12 -0.64 0.45
N LEU A 34 14.76 -1.04 -0.78
CA LEU A 34 13.37 -1.28 -1.15
C LEU A 34 12.94 -2.70 -0.75
N HIS A 35 11.88 -2.80 0.04
CA HIS A 35 11.18 -4.04 0.35
C HIS A 35 9.77 -3.98 -0.23
N VAL A 36 9.37 -4.97 -1.01
CA VAL A 36 8.01 -5.08 -1.55
C VAL A 36 7.27 -6.19 -0.82
N VAL A 37 6.14 -5.83 -0.21
CA VAL A 37 5.25 -6.79 0.45
C VAL A 37 4.04 -7.05 -0.45
N ILE A 38 3.88 -8.30 -0.87
CA ILE A 38 2.75 -8.76 -1.65
C ILE A 38 1.73 -9.39 -0.70
N GLY A 39 0.46 -8.99 -0.79
CA GLY A 39 -0.61 -9.54 0.03
C GLY A 39 -1.97 -9.48 -0.66
N GLY A 40 -3.02 -9.81 0.06
CA GLY A 40 -4.38 -9.70 -0.44
C GLY A 40 -4.64 -10.51 -1.71
N THR A 41 -5.38 -9.92 -2.66
CA THR A 41 -5.76 -10.61 -3.90
C THR A 41 -4.59 -10.85 -4.85
N ALA A 42 -3.44 -10.21 -4.65
CA ALA A 42 -2.24 -10.44 -5.46
C ALA A 42 -1.68 -11.86 -5.29
N LEU A 43 -1.96 -12.52 -4.16
CA LEU A 43 -1.52 -13.88 -3.86
C LEU A 43 -2.60 -14.95 -4.09
N LEU A 44 -3.83 -14.57 -4.45
CA LEU A 44 -4.90 -15.55 -4.69
C LEU A 44 -4.74 -16.21 -6.05
N SER A 45 -4.56 -17.53 -6.06
CA SER A 45 -4.31 -18.35 -7.24
C SER A 45 -5.37 -18.21 -8.35
N LYS A 46 -6.62 -17.88 -7.99
CA LYS A 46 -7.71 -17.68 -8.97
C LYS A 46 -7.47 -16.51 -9.93
N TYR A 47 -6.60 -15.57 -9.59
CA TYR A 47 -6.24 -14.43 -10.45
C TYR A 47 -4.99 -14.69 -11.28
N THR A 48 -4.15 -15.64 -10.90
CA THR A 48 -2.89 -15.99 -11.59
C THR A 48 -3.09 -16.30 -13.09
N PRO A 49 -4.10 -17.06 -13.52
CA PRO A 49 -4.28 -17.38 -14.95
C PRO A 49 -4.52 -16.14 -15.82
N ARG A 50 -5.06 -15.07 -15.24
CA ARG A 50 -5.37 -13.84 -15.98
C ARG A 50 -4.25 -12.82 -15.94
N TYR A 51 -3.54 -12.73 -14.82
CA TYR A 51 -2.65 -11.60 -14.54
C TYR A 51 -1.19 -12.01 -14.30
N GLY A 52 -0.91 -13.33 -14.20
CA GLY A 52 0.40 -13.84 -13.80
C GLY A 52 0.63 -13.74 -12.29
N GLN A 53 1.80 -14.10 -11.87
CA GLN A 53 2.23 -14.00 -10.48
C GLN A 53 2.98 -12.70 -10.28
N VAL A 54 2.48 -11.85 -9.41
CA VAL A 54 3.12 -10.55 -9.09
C VAL A 54 4.54 -10.74 -8.59
N ARG A 55 4.81 -11.80 -7.82
CA ARG A 55 6.16 -12.14 -7.37
C ARG A 55 7.14 -12.31 -8.54
N THR A 56 6.79 -13.16 -9.51
CA THR A 56 7.65 -13.43 -10.68
C THR A 56 7.94 -12.14 -11.45
N MET A 57 6.94 -11.28 -11.63
CA MET A 57 7.11 -10.01 -12.32
C MET A 57 8.07 -9.08 -11.56
N LEU A 58 7.96 -9.00 -10.24
CA LEU A 58 8.88 -8.20 -9.42
C LEU A 58 10.31 -8.74 -9.47
N GLU A 59 10.48 -10.09 -9.51
CA GLU A 59 11.79 -10.73 -9.67
C GLU A 59 12.40 -10.42 -11.05
N GLU A 60 11.57 -10.42 -12.12
CA GLU A 60 11.98 -10.03 -13.46
C GLU A 60 12.35 -8.54 -13.56
N ASP A 61 11.70 -7.68 -12.77
CA ASP A 61 12.02 -6.25 -12.64
C ASP A 61 13.27 -6.00 -11.76
N GLY A 62 13.90 -7.05 -11.24
CA GLY A 62 15.12 -6.95 -10.42
C GLY A 62 14.89 -6.50 -8.99
N ILE A 63 13.69 -6.66 -8.43
CA ILE A 63 13.41 -6.41 -7.02
C ILE A 63 13.94 -7.58 -6.18
N GLU A 64 14.87 -7.31 -5.26
CA GLU A 64 15.53 -8.35 -4.47
C GLU A 64 14.76 -8.74 -3.20
N HIS A 65 14.18 -7.76 -2.50
CA HIS A 65 13.51 -8.01 -1.21
C HIS A 65 12.00 -8.08 -1.38
N ILE A 66 11.50 -9.28 -1.69
CA ILE A 66 10.08 -9.56 -1.89
C ILE A 66 9.56 -10.44 -0.75
N HIS A 67 8.48 -9.99 -0.12
CA HIS A 67 7.83 -10.68 0.98
C HIS A 67 6.38 -11.04 0.61
N GLU A 68 5.94 -12.23 0.92
CA GLU A 68 4.56 -12.66 0.71
C GLU A 68 3.83 -12.78 2.05
N LEU A 69 2.66 -12.13 2.14
CA LEU A 69 1.88 -12.06 3.37
C LEU A 69 0.48 -12.66 3.15
N TYR A 70 0.27 -13.88 3.65
CA TYR A 70 -0.93 -14.68 3.43
C TYR A 70 -1.98 -14.42 4.52
N PHE A 71 -2.88 -13.46 4.29
CA PHE A 71 -3.99 -13.14 5.21
C PHE A 71 -5.36 -13.08 4.51
N ALA A 72 -5.40 -13.14 3.19
CA ALA A 72 -6.65 -13.03 2.45
C ALA A 72 -7.46 -14.32 2.55
N LEU A 73 -8.66 -14.21 3.09
CA LEU A 73 -9.63 -15.30 3.11
C LEU A 73 -10.32 -15.38 1.74
N GLU A 74 -10.59 -16.60 1.29
CA GLU A 74 -11.36 -16.83 0.09
C GLU A 74 -12.84 -16.51 0.33
N GLY A 75 -13.44 -15.75 -0.59
CA GLY A 75 -14.84 -15.37 -0.56
C GLY A 75 -15.05 -13.91 -0.92
N ASP A 76 -16.31 -13.55 -1.21
CA ASP A 76 -16.70 -12.26 -1.74
C ASP A 76 -17.70 -11.49 -0.86
N ASN A 77 -18.11 -12.11 0.25
CA ASN A 77 -19.09 -11.50 1.12
C ASN A 77 -18.45 -10.50 2.13
N ARG A 78 -19.31 -9.67 2.74
CA ARG A 78 -18.89 -8.60 3.66
C ARG A 78 -18.16 -9.14 4.89
N VAL A 79 -18.54 -10.31 5.39
CA VAL A 79 -17.91 -10.93 6.56
C VAL A 79 -16.46 -11.32 6.24
N VAL A 80 -16.24 -11.92 5.07
CA VAL A 80 -14.90 -12.30 4.60
C VAL A 80 -14.01 -11.07 4.45
N LYS A 81 -14.51 -9.99 3.83
CA LYS A 81 -13.77 -8.73 3.69
C LYS A 81 -13.36 -8.15 5.05
N ALA A 82 -14.28 -8.09 6.00
CA ALA A 82 -14.00 -7.60 7.35
C ALA A 82 -12.98 -8.47 8.09
N LYS A 83 -13.11 -9.80 8.00
CA LYS A 83 -12.15 -10.74 8.61
C LYS A 83 -10.77 -10.63 7.96
N THR A 84 -10.68 -10.56 6.64
CA THR A 84 -9.43 -10.38 5.90
C THR A 84 -8.74 -9.07 6.34
N ALA A 85 -9.50 -7.98 6.49
CA ALA A 85 -8.93 -6.73 6.99
C ALA A 85 -8.34 -6.89 8.40
N GLY A 86 -9.06 -7.55 9.31
CA GLY A 86 -8.57 -7.82 10.66
C GLY A 86 -7.32 -8.70 10.70
N LEU A 87 -7.31 -9.80 9.96
CA LEU A 87 -6.14 -10.68 9.83
C LEU A 87 -4.95 -9.93 9.22
N GLY A 88 -5.19 -9.12 8.20
CA GLY A 88 -4.14 -8.30 7.60
C GLY A 88 -3.46 -7.37 8.60
N ILE A 89 -4.19 -6.75 9.54
CA ILE A 89 -3.59 -5.92 10.59
C ILE A 89 -2.61 -6.73 11.44
N VAL A 90 -2.98 -7.94 11.83
CA VAL A 90 -2.13 -8.83 12.64
C VAL A 90 -0.85 -9.19 11.90
N GLU A 91 -0.98 -9.60 10.64
CA GLU A 91 0.15 -10.03 9.81
C GLU A 91 1.10 -8.86 9.48
N PHE A 92 0.56 -7.70 9.10
CA PHE A 92 1.38 -6.51 8.86
C PHE A 92 2.09 -6.02 10.11
N ALA A 93 1.47 -6.12 11.30
CA ALA A 93 2.12 -5.75 12.54
C ALA A 93 3.36 -6.62 12.81
N THR A 94 3.24 -7.93 12.62
CA THR A 94 4.39 -8.87 12.75
C THR A 94 5.47 -8.54 11.73
N MET A 95 5.08 -8.38 10.46
CA MET A 95 5.98 -8.06 9.36
C MET A 95 6.75 -6.75 9.60
N PHE A 96 6.06 -5.69 10.01
CA PHE A 96 6.68 -4.39 10.28
C PHE A 96 7.59 -4.42 11.50
N ASN A 97 7.25 -5.22 12.53
CA ASN A 97 8.13 -5.42 13.69
C ASN A 97 9.47 -6.06 13.28
N ASP A 98 9.43 -7.02 12.38
CA ASP A 98 10.64 -7.73 11.94
C ASP A 98 11.44 -6.90 10.93
N LEU A 99 10.76 -6.26 9.99
CA LEU A 99 11.37 -5.44 8.94
C LEU A 99 11.90 -4.11 9.45
N LYS A 100 11.17 -3.44 10.36
CA LYS A 100 11.45 -2.10 10.89
C LYS A 100 11.64 -1.05 9.78
N PRO A 101 10.63 -0.85 8.91
CA PRO A 101 10.75 0.11 7.83
C PRO A 101 10.75 1.54 8.35
N ASP A 102 11.48 2.43 7.68
CA ASP A 102 11.45 3.88 7.93
C ASP A 102 10.18 4.52 7.33
N LEU A 103 9.69 3.94 6.23
CA LEU A 103 8.49 4.39 5.54
C LEU A 103 7.71 3.20 4.97
N VAL A 104 6.42 3.18 5.21
CA VAL A 104 5.47 2.30 4.52
C VAL A 104 4.78 3.10 3.41
N VAL A 105 4.70 2.55 2.21
CA VAL A 105 4.00 3.14 1.07
C VAL A 105 2.80 2.29 0.70
N VAL A 106 1.63 2.90 0.64
CA VAL A 106 0.38 2.25 0.25
C VAL A 106 -0.31 3.01 -0.87
N ARG A 107 -1.10 2.32 -1.69
CA ARG A 107 -1.87 2.94 -2.78
C ARG A 107 -3.33 2.52 -2.74
N GLY A 108 -4.21 3.51 -2.97
CA GLY A 108 -5.64 3.31 -3.19
C GLY A 108 -6.45 3.12 -1.92
N ASP A 109 -7.49 2.29 -2.02
CA ASP A 109 -8.64 2.29 -1.12
C ASP A 109 -9.13 0.90 -0.72
N ARG A 110 -8.37 -0.13 -1.02
CA ARG A 110 -8.79 -1.50 -0.71
C ARG A 110 -8.70 -1.77 0.80
N PHE A 111 -9.58 -2.63 1.30
CA PHE A 111 -9.60 -3.01 2.72
C PHE A 111 -8.29 -3.69 3.16
N GLU A 112 -7.59 -4.37 2.27
CA GLU A 112 -6.26 -4.94 2.54
C GLU A 112 -5.21 -3.84 2.72
N VAL A 113 -5.35 -2.72 2.00
CA VAL A 113 -4.48 -1.55 2.13
C VAL A 113 -4.73 -0.85 3.47
N LEU A 114 -6.00 -0.75 3.90
CA LEU A 114 -6.34 -0.23 5.22
C LEU A 114 -5.67 -1.03 6.35
N SER A 115 -5.53 -2.34 6.17
CA SER A 115 -4.83 -3.20 7.14
C SER A 115 -3.38 -2.77 7.35
N ALA A 116 -2.64 -2.57 6.26
CA ALA A 116 -1.26 -2.09 6.30
C ALA A 116 -1.16 -0.69 6.92
N ALA A 117 -2.05 0.22 6.50
CA ALA A 117 -2.08 1.59 7.02
C ALA A 117 -2.38 1.62 8.53
N THR A 118 -3.32 0.79 9.00
CA THR A 118 -3.66 0.69 10.42
C THR A 118 -2.48 0.14 11.24
N ALA A 119 -1.84 -0.93 10.78
CA ALA A 119 -0.67 -1.49 11.45
C ALA A 119 0.47 -0.47 11.53
N ALA A 120 0.79 0.22 10.42
CA ALA A 120 1.83 1.25 10.39
C ALA A 120 1.53 2.39 11.38
N ALA A 121 0.28 2.88 11.42
CA ALA A 121 -0.14 3.96 12.31
C ALA A 121 0.02 3.58 13.80
N TYR A 122 -0.47 2.40 14.20
CA TYR A 122 -0.34 1.95 15.60
C TYR A 122 1.09 1.65 16.01
N MET A 123 1.96 1.30 15.07
CA MET A 123 3.38 1.08 15.30
C MET A 123 4.23 2.35 15.18
N ASN A 124 3.60 3.51 14.95
CA ASN A 124 4.26 4.81 14.78
C ASN A 124 5.30 4.80 13.65
N ILE A 125 4.99 4.11 12.55
CA ILE A 125 5.81 4.08 11.33
C ILE A 125 5.28 5.13 10.36
N SER A 126 6.19 5.89 9.72
CA SER A 126 5.79 6.86 8.70
C SER A 126 5.03 6.17 7.56
N LEU A 127 3.96 6.80 7.09
CA LEU A 127 3.08 6.24 6.06
C LEU A 127 2.89 7.24 4.92
N ALA A 128 3.13 6.81 3.68
CA ALA A 128 2.80 7.53 2.46
C ALA A 128 1.58 6.88 1.79
N HIS A 129 0.61 7.70 1.41
CA HIS A 129 -0.61 7.27 0.72
C HIS A 129 -0.68 7.85 -0.69
N ILE A 130 -0.68 6.98 -1.68
CA ILE A 130 -0.85 7.31 -3.10
C ILE A 130 -2.33 7.13 -3.47
N GLU A 131 -2.86 8.02 -4.30
CA GLU A 131 -4.30 8.08 -4.69
C GLU A 131 -5.25 8.49 -3.56
N GLY A 132 -4.75 9.22 -2.55
CA GLY A 132 -5.60 9.87 -1.56
C GLY A 132 -6.44 10.99 -2.19
N GLY A 133 -7.61 11.28 -1.61
CA GLY A 133 -8.45 12.42 -2.00
C GLY A 133 -9.41 12.18 -3.17
N ASP A 134 -9.35 11.06 -3.88
CA ASP A 134 -10.31 10.74 -4.96
C ASP A 134 -11.69 10.36 -4.40
N ILE A 135 -12.74 10.55 -5.22
CA ILE A 135 -14.14 10.22 -4.90
C ILE A 135 -14.61 9.09 -5.80
N THR A 136 -15.28 8.09 -5.23
CA THR A 136 -15.86 6.97 -5.98
C THR A 136 -17.33 6.72 -5.66
N GLY A 137 -17.87 7.33 -4.61
CA GLY A 137 -19.25 7.14 -4.17
C GLY A 137 -19.55 5.74 -3.59
N THR A 138 -18.54 4.99 -3.22
CA THR A 138 -18.64 3.64 -2.66
C THR A 138 -18.04 3.57 -1.26
N LEU A 139 -18.11 2.40 -0.60
CA LEU A 139 -17.43 2.16 0.67
C LEU A 139 -15.91 2.39 0.57
N ASP A 140 -15.34 2.10 -0.59
CA ASP A 140 -13.90 2.26 -0.84
C ASP A 140 -13.46 3.73 -0.69
N GLU A 141 -14.34 4.70 -0.99
CA GLU A 141 -14.06 6.12 -0.71
C GLU A 141 -13.86 6.37 0.79
N SER A 142 -14.72 5.82 1.64
CA SER A 142 -14.57 5.95 3.10
C SER A 142 -13.29 5.29 3.58
N VAL A 143 -12.93 4.13 3.02
CA VAL A 143 -11.66 3.44 3.31
C VAL A 143 -10.47 4.29 2.86
N ARG A 144 -10.51 4.88 1.67
CA ARG A 144 -9.47 5.79 1.15
C ARG A 144 -9.26 6.98 2.09
N HIS A 145 -10.34 7.60 2.53
CA HIS A 145 -10.25 8.75 3.44
C HIS A 145 -9.73 8.34 4.83
N ALA A 146 -10.07 7.16 5.32
CA ALA A 146 -9.51 6.63 6.56
C ALA A 146 -7.99 6.39 6.43
N ILE A 147 -7.53 5.81 5.32
CA ILE A 147 -6.09 5.63 5.04
C ILE A 147 -5.39 6.99 4.96
N THR A 148 -6.00 7.97 4.28
CA THR A 148 -5.49 9.35 4.23
C THR A 148 -5.28 9.91 5.63
N LYS A 149 -6.23 9.75 6.55
CA LYS A 149 -6.12 10.26 7.93
C LYS A 149 -5.07 9.55 8.79
N LEU A 150 -4.64 8.37 8.39
CA LEU A 150 -3.53 7.64 9.03
C LEU A 150 -2.17 7.99 8.42
N ALA A 151 -2.14 8.58 7.22
CA ALA A 151 -0.91 8.85 6.47
C ALA A 151 -0.26 10.18 6.87
N HIS A 152 1.05 10.26 6.64
CA HIS A 152 1.88 11.45 6.89
C HIS A 152 2.27 12.16 5.60
N LEU A 153 2.31 11.43 4.47
CA LEU A 153 2.62 11.94 3.15
C LEU A 153 1.50 11.54 2.18
N HIS A 154 1.10 12.45 1.33
CA HIS A 154 -0.03 12.26 0.42
C HIS A 154 0.37 12.57 -1.01
N ILE A 155 0.15 11.63 -1.92
CA ILE A 155 0.42 11.77 -3.35
C ILE A 155 -0.92 11.71 -4.08
N ALA A 156 -1.42 12.88 -4.46
CA ALA A 156 -2.68 13.03 -5.19
C ALA A 156 -2.49 12.73 -6.69
N THR A 157 -3.53 12.25 -7.34
CA THR A 157 -3.55 11.93 -8.78
C THR A 157 -3.88 13.15 -9.66
N ASN A 158 -4.49 14.17 -9.06
CA ASN A 158 -4.92 15.37 -9.74
C ASN A 158 -5.17 16.52 -8.74
N GLU A 159 -5.33 17.75 -9.26
CA GLU A 159 -5.52 18.92 -8.40
C GLU A 159 -6.83 18.87 -7.58
N ALA A 160 -7.90 18.31 -8.11
CA ALA A 160 -9.16 18.20 -7.36
C ALA A 160 -9.03 17.26 -6.15
N ALA A 161 -8.25 16.17 -6.28
CA ALA A 161 -7.92 15.28 -5.19
C ALA A 161 -7.02 15.99 -4.16
N ARG A 162 -6.00 16.74 -4.63
CA ARG A 162 -5.13 17.55 -3.77
C ARG A 162 -5.93 18.58 -2.96
N GLU A 163 -6.80 19.36 -3.59
CA GLU A 163 -7.64 20.31 -2.89
C GLU A 163 -8.54 19.66 -1.83
N ARG A 164 -9.01 18.42 -2.10
CA ARG A 164 -9.82 17.69 -1.15
C ARG A 164 -8.99 17.25 0.06
N LEU A 165 -7.76 16.77 -0.15
CA LEU A 165 -6.83 16.45 0.94
C LEU A 165 -6.61 17.68 1.84
N LEU A 166 -6.38 18.85 1.27
CA LEU A 166 -6.24 20.08 2.04
C LEU A 166 -7.51 20.44 2.83
N ARG A 167 -8.71 20.25 2.22
CA ARG A 167 -10.00 20.45 2.91
C ARG A 167 -10.25 19.40 4.00
N MET A 168 -9.67 18.23 3.91
CA MET A 168 -9.68 17.22 4.97
C MET A 168 -8.75 17.59 6.14
N GLY A 169 -7.95 18.66 6.00
CA GLY A 169 -7.06 19.18 7.04
C GLY A 169 -5.66 18.58 6.99
N GLU A 170 -5.24 18.02 5.86
CA GLU A 170 -3.86 17.58 5.67
C GLU A 170 -2.91 18.78 5.50
N ASP A 171 -1.68 18.65 6.02
CA ASP A 171 -0.67 19.72 5.93
C ASP A 171 -0.27 19.95 4.46
N PRO A 172 -0.38 21.18 3.93
CA PRO A 172 0.01 21.49 2.55
C PRO A 172 1.46 21.08 2.20
N ARG A 173 2.34 21.02 3.21
CA ARG A 173 3.75 20.60 3.02
C ARG A 173 3.91 19.09 2.81
N SER A 174 2.90 18.31 3.13
CA SER A 174 2.87 16.86 2.98
C SER A 174 1.98 16.37 1.84
N VAL A 175 1.34 17.28 1.10
CA VAL A 175 0.43 16.95 -0.01
C VAL A 175 1.06 17.32 -1.34
N PHE A 176 1.35 16.32 -2.16
CA PHE A 176 2.01 16.45 -3.46
C PHE A 176 1.05 16.05 -4.58
N ASN A 177 1.20 16.71 -5.73
CA ASN A 177 0.55 16.39 -7.00
C ASN A 177 1.60 16.58 -8.10
N PHE A 178 1.86 15.54 -8.88
CA PHE A 178 2.87 15.53 -9.95
C PHE A 178 2.23 15.22 -11.29
#